data_937b2effbe419813773c41ef6312585b
#
_entry.id   937b2effbe419813773c41ef6312585b
#
_cell.length_a   1.000
_cell.length_b   1.000
_cell.length_c   1.000
_cell.angle_alpha   90.00
_cell.angle_beta   90.00
_cell.angle_gamma   90.00
#
_symmetry.space_group_name_H-M   'P 1'
#
loop_
_entity.id
_entity.type
_entity.pdbx_description
1 polymer ?
#
loop_
_entity_poly.entity_id
_entity_poly.type
_entity_poly.pdbx_seq_one_letter_code
_entity_poly.pdbx_strand_id
1 'polypeptide(L)'
;SIALLAMALNELGCHATSLTGWQAGFRTDRAYTKARITKLETERISSELERNRVVVVAGFQGLNKLDDITTLGRGGSDTSAVAIAAALHADRCQIFTDVEGVYTADPRKVRNTRKLDEITFDEMLELASLGAQVLNNRSVELAKKYNVELEVLSSLNPVPGTVVKEVVKD
;
A
#
# COMPACT_ATOMS: atom_id res chain seq x y z
N SER A 1 14.39 -6.52 6.92
CA SER A 1 14.48 -5.07 6.76
C SER A 1 13.60 -4.29 7.74
N ILE A 2 12.40 -4.79 8.10
CA ILE A 2 11.51 -4.10 9.05
C ILE A 2 12.19 -3.83 10.40
N ALA A 3 12.95 -4.78 10.93
CA ALA A 3 13.66 -4.61 12.19
C ALA A 3 14.73 -3.52 12.10
N LEU A 4 15.49 -3.46 11.01
CA LEU A 4 16.50 -2.42 10.79
C LEU A 4 15.88 -1.03 10.68
N LEU A 5 14.74 -0.91 10.00
CA LEU A 5 14.03 0.37 9.90
C LEU A 5 13.49 0.81 11.28
N ALA A 6 12.92 -0.09 12.05
CA ALA A 6 12.45 0.21 13.40
C ALA A 6 13.59 0.65 14.32
N MET A 7 14.74 -0.01 14.25
CA MET A 7 15.94 0.37 15.01
C MET A 7 16.43 1.77 14.61
N ALA A 8 16.50 2.07 13.32
CA ALA A 8 16.91 3.39 12.83
C ALA A 8 15.94 4.49 13.28
N LEU A 9 14.64 4.24 13.24
CA LEU A 9 13.63 5.19 13.73
C LEU A 9 13.76 5.44 15.24
N ASN A 10 14.01 4.41 16.03
CA ASN A 10 14.25 4.57 17.47
C ASN A 10 15.52 5.41 17.74
N GLU A 11 16.57 5.23 16.97
CA GLU A 11 17.77 6.06 17.09
C GLU A 11 17.53 7.55 16.76
N LEU A 12 16.59 7.82 15.86
CA LEU A 12 16.17 9.19 15.52
C LEU A 12 15.17 9.80 16.54
N GLY A 13 14.86 9.07 17.60
CA GLY A 13 13.92 9.53 18.65
C GLY A 13 12.46 9.20 18.37
N CYS A 14 12.15 8.46 17.30
CA CYS A 14 10.81 7.97 17.01
C CYS A 14 10.62 6.59 17.63
N HIS A 15 9.69 6.43 18.57
CA HIS A 15 9.37 5.12 19.12
C HIS A 15 8.72 4.25 18.04
N ALA A 16 9.42 3.24 17.58
CA ALA A 16 8.97 2.34 16.52
C ALA A 16 9.03 0.88 16.95
N THR A 17 8.08 0.10 16.46
CA THR A 17 8.05 -1.35 16.61
C THR A 17 7.87 -2.02 15.25
N SER A 18 8.49 -3.18 15.06
CA SER A 18 8.35 -3.98 13.84
C SER A 18 7.46 -5.18 14.08
N LEU A 19 6.54 -5.43 13.16
CA LEU A 19 5.63 -6.57 13.18
C LEU A 19 5.75 -7.37 11.89
N THR A 20 5.81 -8.69 12.00
CA THR A 20 5.60 -9.57 10.85
C THR A 20 4.15 -9.51 10.39
N GLY A 21 3.85 -10.04 9.20
CA GLY A 21 2.48 -10.03 8.68
C GLY A 21 1.47 -10.72 9.61
N TRP A 22 1.84 -11.85 10.20
CA TRP A 22 0.98 -12.55 11.15
C TRP A 22 0.87 -11.83 12.50
N GLN A 23 1.92 -11.19 13.00
CA GLN A 23 1.85 -10.35 14.22
C GLN A 23 0.96 -9.13 14.00
N ALA A 24 0.97 -8.57 12.81
CA ALA A 24 0.09 -7.47 12.42
C ALA A 24 -1.38 -7.91 12.23
N GLY A 25 -1.64 -9.21 12.16
CA GLY A 25 -2.98 -9.77 12.11
C GLY A 25 -3.48 -10.13 10.71
N PHE A 26 -2.61 -10.25 9.71
CA PHE A 26 -3.00 -10.68 8.37
C PHE A 26 -3.37 -12.16 8.35
N ARG A 27 -4.65 -12.45 8.12
CA ARG A 27 -5.18 -13.79 7.90
C ARG A 27 -5.50 -13.98 6.42
N THR A 28 -5.15 -15.15 5.89
CA THR A 28 -5.30 -15.47 4.47
C THR A 28 -6.05 -16.77 4.25
N ASP A 29 -6.40 -17.02 2.99
CA ASP A 29 -6.86 -18.33 2.55
C ASP A 29 -5.69 -19.34 2.45
N ARG A 30 -5.94 -20.53 1.90
CA ARG A 30 -4.96 -21.62 1.80
C ARG A 30 -4.08 -21.58 0.55
N ALA A 31 -4.20 -20.57 -0.30
CA ALA A 31 -3.39 -20.46 -1.52
C ALA A 31 -1.99 -19.92 -1.18
N TYR A 32 -1.07 -20.74 -0.80
CA TYR A 32 0.22 -20.39 -0.18
C TYR A 32 1.03 -19.27 -0.87
N THR A 33 1.10 -19.25 -2.19
CA THR A 33 1.94 -18.30 -2.94
C THR A 33 1.16 -17.16 -3.60
N LYS A 34 -0.16 -17.27 -3.64
CA LYS A 34 -1.09 -16.26 -4.18
C LYS A 34 -2.27 -16.10 -3.24
N ALA A 35 -1.99 -16.06 -1.96
CA ALA A 35 -3.01 -16.00 -0.93
C ALA A 35 -3.80 -14.68 -1.01
N ARG A 36 -5.07 -14.75 -0.62
CA ARG A 36 -5.94 -13.59 -0.48
C ARG A 36 -6.13 -13.29 1.01
N ILE A 37 -6.09 -12.01 1.36
CA ILE A 37 -6.40 -11.55 2.72
C ILE A 37 -7.89 -11.82 2.96
N THR A 38 -8.19 -12.65 3.95
CA THR A 38 -9.56 -12.94 4.37
C THR A 38 -10.01 -12.08 5.55
N LYS A 39 -9.05 -11.68 6.38
CA LYS A 39 -9.28 -10.85 7.55
C LYS A 39 -7.99 -10.13 7.96
N LEU A 40 -8.13 -8.93 8.49
CA LEU A 40 -7.06 -8.21 9.19
C LEU A 40 -7.50 -7.96 10.64
N GLU A 41 -6.82 -8.60 11.58
CA GLU A 41 -7.03 -8.42 13.01
C GLU A 41 -6.17 -7.24 13.48
N THR A 42 -6.80 -6.07 13.70
CA THR A 42 -6.11 -4.79 13.91
C THR A 42 -5.69 -4.52 15.35
N GLU A 43 -6.02 -5.39 16.30
CA GLU A 43 -5.82 -5.15 17.73
C GLU A 43 -4.37 -4.83 18.08
N ARG A 44 -3.41 -5.56 17.51
CA ARG A 44 -1.99 -5.34 17.77
C ARG A 44 -1.52 -4.00 17.21
N ILE A 45 -1.85 -3.69 15.97
CA ILE A 45 -1.48 -2.41 15.33
C ILE A 45 -2.11 -1.25 16.10
N SER A 46 -3.40 -1.32 16.39
CA SER A 46 -4.12 -0.28 17.13
C SER A 46 -3.51 -0.03 18.52
N SER A 47 -3.21 -1.09 19.25
CA SER A 47 -2.56 -1.01 20.56
C SER A 47 -1.21 -0.28 20.51
N GLU A 48 -0.39 -0.56 19.49
CA GLU A 48 0.89 0.11 19.31
C GLU A 48 0.71 1.60 18.94
N LEU A 49 -0.24 1.91 18.06
CA LEU A 49 -0.55 3.30 17.68
C LEU A 49 -1.10 4.11 18.86
N GLU A 50 -1.93 3.54 19.70
CA GLU A 50 -2.43 4.19 20.93
C GLU A 50 -1.32 4.55 21.91
N ARG A 51 -0.19 3.83 21.86
CA ARG A 51 1.02 4.14 22.62
C ARG A 51 1.94 5.15 21.92
N ASN A 52 1.46 5.84 20.89
CA ASN A 52 2.22 6.77 20.04
C ASN A 52 3.47 6.14 19.41
N ARG A 53 3.41 4.87 19.06
CA ARG A 53 4.49 4.18 18.34
C ARG A 53 4.27 4.21 16.83
N VAL A 54 5.37 4.28 16.10
CA VAL A 54 5.39 4.01 14.65
C VAL A 54 5.42 2.50 14.47
N VAL A 55 4.48 1.97 13.69
CA VAL A 55 4.38 0.54 13.43
C VAL A 55 4.93 0.22 12.07
N VAL A 56 6.01 -0.57 12.02
CA VAL A 56 6.63 -1.05 10.78
C VAL A 56 6.16 -2.47 10.52
N VAL A 57 5.37 -2.66 9.47
CA VAL A 57 4.75 -3.96 9.16
C VAL A 57 5.42 -4.59 7.96
N ALA A 58 5.76 -5.89 8.06
CA ALA A 58 6.17 -6.68 6.91
C ALA A 58 4.96 -6.98 6.03
N GLY A 59 4.90 -6.34 4.87
CA GLY A 59 3.90 -6.61 3.85
C GLY A 59 4.12 -7.93 3.12
N PHE A 60 3.23 -8.27 2.19
CA PHE A 60 3.33 -9.44 1.31
C PHE A 60 3.04 -10.80 1.96
N GLN A 61 2.91 -10.88 3.25
CA GLN A 61 2.80 -12.13 4.01
C GLN A 61 1.58 -12.16 4.93
N GLY A 62 1.13 -13.35 5.24
CA GLY A 62 0.05 -13.59 6.19
C GLY A 62 0.09 -15.00 6.76
N LEU A 63 -0.95 -15.37 7.48
CA LEU A 63 -1.11 -16.67 8.12
C LEU A 63 -2.45 -17.28 7.72
N ASN A 64 -2.45 -18.54 7.32
CA ASN A 64 -3.68 -19.26 6.99
C ASN A 64 -4.31 -19.94 8.22
N LYS A 65 -5.41 -20.65 8.03
CA LYS A 65 -6.12 -21.34 9.11
C LYS A 65 -5.34 -22.52 9.75
N LEU A 66 -4.29 -22.96 9.10
CA LEU A 66 -3.40 -24.03 9.60
C LEU A 66 -2.17 -23.45 10.32
N ASP A 67 -2.14 -22.12 10.54
CA ASP A 67 -1.01 -21.38 11.08
C ASP A 67 0.26 -21.47 10.22
N ASP A 68 0.09 -21.75 8.92
CA ASP A 68 1.18 -21.69 7.97
C ASP A 68 1.33 -20.27 7.40
N ILE A 69 2.58 -19.90 7.15
CA ILE A 69 2.91 -18.61 6.53
C ILE A 69 2.55 -18.68 5.05
N THR A 70 1.85 -17.66 4.58
CA THR A 70 1.46 -17.49 3.18
C THR A 70 2.01 -16.20 2.60
N THR A 71 2.08 -16.12 1.28
CA THR A 71 2.46 -14.92 0.55
C THR A 71 1.36 -14.49 -0.41
N LEU A 72 1.22 -13.16 -0.60
CA LEU A 72 0.11 -12.59 -1.37
C LEU A 72 0.36 -12.56 -2.89
N GLY A 73 1.53 -12.97 -3.33
CA GLY A 73 1.91 -12.89 -4.73
C GLY A 73 2.37 -11.49 -5.15
N ARG A 74 2.52 -11.28 -6.45
CA ARG A 74 3.02 -10.02 -7.01
C ARG A 74 2.14 -8.83 -6.60
N GLY A 75 2.75 -7.74 -6.19
CA GLY A 75 2.04 -6.54 -5.72
C GLY A 75 1.42 -6.67 -4.32
N GLY A 76 1.76 -7.73 -3.59
CA GLY A 76 1.18 -8.03 -2.28
C GLY A 76 1.51 -7.00 -1.20
N SER A 77 2.65 -6.31 -1.28
CA SER A 77 2.99 -5.24 -0.32
C SER A 77 2.07 -4.04 -0.44
N ASP A 78 1.72 -3.62 -1.66
CA ASP A 78 0.73 -2.56 -1.89
C ASP A 78 -0.65 -2.97 -1.37
N THR A 79 -1.05 -4.22 -1.63
CA THR A 79 -2.31 -4.78 -1.12
C THR A 79 -2.33 -4.80 0.42
N SER A 80 -1.22 -5.17 1.06
CA SER A 80 -1.09 -5.11 2.52
C SER A 80 -1.27 -3.70 3.06
N ALA A 81 -0.63 -2.71 2.43
CA ALA A 81 -0.73 -1.30 2.82
C ALA A 81 -2.17 -0.78 2.72
N VAL A 82 -2.84 -1.05 1.60
CA VAL A 82 -4.23 -0.63 1.40
C VAL A 82 -5.18 -1.34 2.39
N ALA A 83 -4.97 -2.62 2.67
CA ALA A 83 -5.77 -3.36 3.64
C ALA A 83 -5.64 -2.77 5.05
N ILE A 84 -4.45 -2.38 5.48
CA ILE A 84 -4.22 -1.70 6.77
C ILE A 84 -4.93 -0.35 6.77
N ALA A 85 -4.78 0.45 5.73
CA ALA A 85 -5.41 1.76 5.63
C ALA A 85 -6.95 1.65 5.70
N ALA A 86 -7.53 0.67 5.02
CA ALA A 86 -8.97 0.40 5.07
C ALA A 86 -9.42 -0.01 6.48
N ALA A 87 -8.72 -0.94 7.11
CA ALA A 87 -9.09 -1.48 8.43
C ALA A 87 -8.95 -0.45 9.56
N LEU A 88 -8.00 0.47 9.45
CA LEU A 88 -7.76 1.53 10.43
C LEU A 88 -8.51 2.84 10.10
N HIS A 89 -9.25 2.88 9.00
CA HIS A 89 -9.89 4.11 8.49
C HIS A 89 -8.91 5.27 8.36
N ALA A 90 -7.73 4.99 7.79
CA ALA A 90 -6.70 5.99 7.58
C ALA A 90 -7.18 7.06 6.58
N ASP A 91 -6.73 8.28 6.78
CA ASP A 91 -7.07 9.41 5.90
C ASP A 91 -6.49 9.24 4.50
N ARG A 92 -5.30 8.63 4.41
CA ARG A 92 -4.60 8.41 3.14
C ARG A 92 -3.61 7.24 3.24
N CYS A 93 -3.43 6.53 2.14
CA CYS A 93 -2.40 5.52 1.98
C CYS A 93 -1.38 6.01 0.94
N GLN A 94 -0.16 6.26 1.38
CA GLN A 94 0.93 6.70 0.51
C GLN A 94 1.73 5.49 0.01
N ILE A 95 1.92 5.41 -1.31
CA ILE A 95 2.74 4.39 -1.96
C ILE A 95 3.98 5.07 -2.55
N PHE A 96 5.11 4.82 -1.96
CA PHE A 96 6.40 5.31 -2.45
C PHE A 96 6.99 4.33 -3.46
N THR A 97 7.33 4.84 -4.64
CA THR A 97 7.82 4.05 -5.77
C THR A 97 8.98 4.78 -6.47
N ASP A 98 9.51 4.18 -7.52
CA ASP A 98 10.58 4.75 -8.34
C ASP A 98 10.10 5.78 -9.39
N VAL A 99 8.80 6.03 -9.47
CA VAL A 99 8.21 7.05 -10.35
C VAL A 99 7.58 8.17 -9.55
N GLU A 100 7.48 9.37 -10.13
CA GLU A 100 6.99 10.57 -9.44
C GLU A 100 5.47 10.65 -9.32
N GLY A 101 4.74 9.77 -9.98
CA GLY A 101 3.29 9.73 -10.00
C GLY A 101 2.74 9.02 -11.22
N VAL A 102 1.50 9.31 -11.54
CA VAL A 102 0.79 8.77 -12.71
C VAL A 102 0.83 9.81 -13.85
N TYR A 103 1.19 9.36 -15.03
CA TYR A 103 1.29 10.20 -16.24
C TYR A 103 0.19 9.85 -17.23
N THR A 104 -0.16 10.78 -18.10
CA THR A 104 -1.15 10.60 -19.18
C THR A 104 -0.77 9.49 -20.18
N ALA A 105 0.51 9.19 -20.30
CA ALA A 105 1.06 8.05 -21.05
C ALA A 105 2.43 7.69 -20.48
N ASP A 106 3.01 6.57 -20.91
CA ASP A 106 4.36 6.16 -20.49
C ASP A 106 5.41 7.20 -20.96
N PRO A 107 6.04 7.95 -20.05
CA PRO A 107 7.00 9.01 -20.40
C PRO A 107 8.24 8.50 -21.14
N ARG A 108 8.52 7.20 -21.08
CA ARG A 108 9.62 6.56 -21.81
C ARG A 108 9.30 6.35 -23.29
N LYS A 109 8.01 6.32 -23.65
CA LYS A 109 7.52 6.03 -24.99
C LYS A 109 6.96 7.25 -25.72
N VAL A 110 6.39 8.19 -24.97
CA VAL A 110 5.68 9.34 -25.50
C VAL A 110 6.32 10.62 -24.99
N ARG A 111 6.72 11.50 -25.90
CA ARG A 111 7.17 12.87 -25.57
C ARG A 111 5.95 13.73 -25.18
N ASN A 112 6.13 14.64 -24.23
CA ASN A 112 5.11 15.58 -23.75
C ASN A 112 3.99 14.91 -22.90
N THR A 113 4.30 13.85 -22.17
CA THR A 113 3.40 13.34 -21.14
C THR A 113 3.31 14.30 -19.96
N ARG A 114 2.12 14.40 -19.36
CA ARG A 114 1.89 15.23 -18.18
C ARG A 114 1.63 14.34 -16.97
N LYS A 115 2.27 14.68 -15.85
CA LYS A 115 1.93 14.08 -14.56
C LYS A 115 0.56 14.59 -14.14
N LEU A 116 -0.29 13.68 -13.68
CA LEU A 116 -1.62 13.98 -13.15
C LEU A 116 -1.51 14.32 -11.66
N ASP A 117 -2.14 15.38 -11.22
CA ASP A 117 -2.23 15.70 -9.79
C ASP A 117 -3.25 14.81 -9.11
N GLU A 118 -4.35 14.53 -9.77
CA GLU A 118 -5.43 13.66 -9.29
C GLU A 118 -5.93 12.76 -10.42
N ILE A 119 -6.42 11.57 -10.03
CA ILE A 119 -7.02 10.59 -10.94
C ILE A 119 -8.06 9.78 -10.18
N THR A 120 -9.13 9.34 -10.84
CA THR A 120 -10.12 8.45 -10.23
C THR A 120 -9.61 7.00 -10.18
N PHE A 121 -10.20 6.18 -9.33
CA PHE A 121 -9.89 4.75 -9.29
C PHE A 121 -10.16 4.07 -10.64
N ASP A 122 -11.27 4.40 -11.29
CA ASP A 122 -11.64 3.82 -12.58
C ASP A 122 -10.68 4.20 -13.69
N GLU A 123 -10.28 5.46 -13.78
CA GLU A 123 -9.26 5.93 -14.72
C GLU A 123 -7.90 5.27 -14.47
N MET A 124 -7.52 5.08 -13.19
CA MET A 124 -6.29 4.40 -12.84
C MET A 124 -6.28 2.94 -13.30
N LEU A 125 -7.39 2.23 -13.13
CA LEU A 125 -7.56 0.85 -13.59
C LEU A 125 -7.56 0.76 -15.14
N GLU A 126 -8.15 1.74 -15.81
CA GLU A 126 -8.16 1.82 -17.27
C GLU A 126 -6.75 2.06 -17.84
N LEU A 127 -5.99 2.99 -17.27
CA LEU A 127 -4.60 3.22 -17.65
C LEU A 127 -3.73 1.99 -17.47
N ALA A 128 -3.94 1.22 -16.42
CA ALA A 128 -3.23 -0.03 -16.19
C ALA A 128 -3.53 -1.06 -17.28
N SER A 129 -4.77 -1.14 -17.77
CA SER A 129 -5.14 -2.03 -18.88
C SER A 129 -4.48 -1.66 -20.21
N LEU A 130 -4.13 -0.38 -20.37
CA LEU A 130 -3.42 0.14 -21.53
C LEU A 130 -1.88 0.04 -21.42
N GLY A 131 -1.37 -0.59 -20.38
CA GLY A 131 0.05 -0.83 -20.15
C GLY A 131 0.79 0.24 -19.36
N ALA A 132 0.11 1.25 -18.85
CA ALA A 132 0.68 2.30 -17.98
C ALA A 132 0.49 1.94 -16.49
N GLN A 133 0.80 0.72 -16.13
CA GLN A 133 0.63 0.23 -14.76
C GLN A 133 1.70 0.79 -13.82
N VAL A 134 1.29 1.63 -12.87
CA VAL A 134 2.15 2.16 -11.79
C VAL A 134 1.91 1.39 -10.49
N LEU A 135 0.67 1.05 -10.21
CA LEU A 135 0.26 0.25 -9.05
C LEU A 135 -0.33 -1.09 -9.48
N ASN A 136 -0.28 -2.07 -8.59
CA ASN A 136 -0.96 -3.33 -8.80
C ASN A 136 -2.48 -3.13 -8.81
N ASN A 137 -3.18 -3.68 -9.83
CA ASN A 137 -4.63 -3.52 -9.98
C ASN A 137 -5.42 -4.00 -8.77
N ARG A 138 -5.00 -5.09 -8.13
CA ARG A 138 -5.67 -5.59 -6.91
C ARG A 138 -5.66 -4.57 -5.79
N SER A 139 -4.57 -3.82 -5.62
CA SER A 139 -4.49 -2.78 -4.59
C SER A 139 -5.40 -1.59 -4.90
N VAL A 140 -5.51 -1.20 -6.18
CA VAL A 140 -6.42 -0.13 -6.63
C VAL A 140 -7.87 -0.55 -6.48
N GLU A 141 -8.23 -1.77 -6.86
CA GLU A 141 -9.58 -2.34 -6.68
C GLU A 141 -9.97 -2.39 -5.20
N LEU A 142 -9.04 -2.81 -4.34
CA LEU A 142 -9.26 -2.84 -2.89
C LEU A 142 -9.47 -1.42 -2.33
N ALA A 143 -8.66 -0.47 -2.76
CA ALA A 143 -8.78 0.93 -2.37
C ALA A 143 -10.13 1.53 -2.81
N LYS A 144 -10.58 1.23 -4.02
CA LYS A 144 -11.91 1.61 -4.52
C LYS A 144 -13.01 1.02 -3.66
N LYS A 145 -12.95 -0.29 -3.40
CA LYS A 145 -13.97 -1.01 -2.61
C LYS A 145 -14.18 -0.40 -1.23
N TYR A 146 -13.12 0.00 -0.56
CA TYR A 146 -13.15 0.56 0.80
C TYR A 146 -13.00 2.08 0.85
N ASN A 147 -13.00 2.74 -0.30
CA ASN A 147 -12.84 4.19 -0.44
C ASN A 147 -11.59 4.72 0.30
N VAL A 148 -10.46 4.06 0.08
CA VAL A 148 -9.16 4.49 0.62
C VAL A 148 -8.48 5.40 -0.39
N GLU A 149 -8.26 6.66 -0.04
CA GLU A 149 -7.51 7.59 -0.88
C GLU A 149 -6.03 7.17 -0.95
N LEU A 150 -5.50 7.03 -2.15
CA LEU A 150 -4.10 6.70 -2.38
C LEU A 150 -3.33 7.93 -2.83
N GLU A 151 -2.05 7.98 -2.50
CA GLU A 151 -1.13 8.95 -3.08
C GLU A 151 0.12 8.22 -3.56
N VAL A 152 0.45 8.34 -4.84
CA VAL A 152 1.63 7.75 -5.47
C VAL A 152 2.74 8.79 -5.49
N LEU A 153 3.86 8.47 -4.86
CA LEU A 153 4.99 9.37 -4.63
C LEU A 153 6.30 8.73 -5.07
N SER A 154 7.26 9.57 -5.44
CA SER A 154 8.64 9.11 -5.63
C SER A 154 9.34 8.89 -4.28
N SER A 155 10.03 7.76 -4.14
CA SER A 155 10.95 7.53 -3.03
C SER A 155 12.30 8.23 -3.20
N LEU A 156 12.59 8.74 -4.39
CA LEU A 156 13.88 9.34 -4.75
C LEU A 156 13.83 10.87 -4.76
N ASN A 157 12.71 11.45 -5.19
CA ASN A 157 12.53 12.89 -5.34
C ASN A 157 11.37 13.39 -4.48
N PRO A 158 11.57 14.37 -3.59
CA PRO A 158 10.53 14.91 -2.72
C PRO A 158 9.66 15.93 -3.47
N VAL A 159 8.90 15.46 -4.47
CA VAL A 159 7.96 16.27 -5.26
C VAL A 159 6.52 15.79 -5.02
N PRO A 160 5.49 16.64 -5.23
CA PRO A 160 4.11 16.21 -5.15
C PRO A 160 3.83 15.02 -6.07
N GLY A 161 3.07 14.05 -5.58
CA GLY A 161 2.68 12.86 -6.34
C GLY A 161 1.31 12.99 -7.01
N THR A 162 0.72 11.85 -7.32
CA THR A 162 -0.64 11.75 -7.85
C THR A 162 -1.57 11.17 -6.79
N VAL A 163 -2.71 11.83 -6.54
CA VAL A 163 -3.75 11.36 -5.64
C VAL A 163 -4.79 10.54 -6.42
N VAL A 164 -5.08 9.33 -5.95
CA VAL A 164 -6.08 8.43 -6.52
C VAL A 164 -7.28 8.37 -5.58
N LYS A 165 -8.45 8.77 -6.04
CA LYS A 165 -9.67 8.90 -5.23
C LYS A 165 -10.94 8.67 -6.05
N GLU A 166 -12.11 8.65 -5.40
CA GLU A 166 -13.40 8.36 -6.06
C GLU A 166 -13.81 9.45 -7.05
N VAL A 167 -13.67 10.72 -6.68
CA VAL A 167 -14.08 11.86 -7.49
C VAL A 167 -12.96 12.88 -7.58
N VAL A 168 -12.61 13.27 -8.79
CA VAL A 168 -11.70 14.38 -9.08
C VAL A 168 -12.52 15.64 -9.27
N LYS A 169 -12.10 16.74 -8.66
CA LYS A 169 -12.72 18.06 -8.91
C LYS A 169 -12.25 18.55 -10.28
N ASP A 170 -13.22 18.85 -11.14
CA ASP A 170 -12.98 19.55 -12.41
C ASP A 170 -12.38 20.94 -12.21
#